data_f94f635729d9d1d4500c86e70f17ff37
#
_entry.id   f94f635729d9d1d4500c86e70f17ff37
#
_cell.length_a   1.000
_cell.length_b   1.000
_cell.length_c   1.000
_cell.angle_alpha   90.00
_cell.angle_beta   90.00
_cell.angle_gamma   90.00
#
_symmetry.space_group_name_H-M   'P 1'
#
loop_
_entity.id
_entity.type
_entity.pdbx_description
1 polymer ?
#
loop_
_entity_poly.entity_id
_entity_poly.type
_entity_poly.pdbx_seq_one_letter_code
_entity_poly.pdbx_strand_id
1 'polypeptide(L)'
;SCSAPVYPRSTDEPQLQFYYCTGEGADTGIGALAARPVSVPDERPDAVLQQYLTAPAGEGFSLPDGLSSSCAFDSCEDGTLTLLLDETTPEGLPASLAAACLTLTMTQLDGVDRVRLVRTHRQTEATYTADQFLLYDTSADQPEYAVRLYYPDRDGLLAARDAVVRTADMEQLPLLALQALVSREVPVNLTRAIPYRTQVLDLSVTNGSASVVLSDDFMSCDVSAQQAANAVRAIAATLCALDSITAVQLSVIGETGLTYYDISQPITPQADWYAE
;
A
#
# COMPACT_ATOMS: atom_id res chain seq x y z
N SER A 1 -9.99 62.44 1.83
CA SER A 1 -10.54 61.09 1.67
C SER A 1 -9.43 60.08 1.85
N CYS A 2 -9.29 59.50 3.04
CA CYS A 2 -8.43 58.39 3.26
C CYS A 2 -9.19 57.12 3.00
N SER A 3 -8.81 56.42 1.92
CA SER A 3 -9.26 55.06 1.66
C SER A 3 -8.50 54.12 2.58
N ALA A 4 -9.20 53.38 3.41
CA ALA A 4 -8.60 52.31 4.25
C ALA A 4 -8.02 51.23 3.33
N PRO A 5 -6.89 50.64 3.71
CA PRO A 5 -6.32 49.54 2.95
C PRO A 5 -7.26 48.35 3.00
N VAL A 6 -7.67 47.87 1.82
CA VAL A 6 -8.41 46.62 1.66
C VAL A 6 -7.40 45.50 1.87
N TYR A 7 -7.40 44.89 3.05
CA TYR A 7 -6.69 43.63 3.27
C TYR A 7 -7.43 42.54 2.47
N PRO A 8 -6.72 41.75 1.65
CA PRO A 8 -7.35 40.58 1.05
C PRO A 8 -7.85 39.69 2.19
N ARG A 9 -9.14 39.36 2.20
CA ARG A 9 -9.65 38.29 3.05
C ARG A 9 -8.89 37.03 2.64
N SER A 10 -8.12 36.46 3.56
CA SER A 10 -7.66 35.09 3.41
C SER A 10 -8.92 34.25 3.33
N THR A 11 -9.19 33.71 2.17
CA THR A 11 -10.16 32.64 2.02
C THR A 11 -9.47 31.41 2.59
N ASP A 12 -9.62 31.16 3.89
CA ASP A 12 -9.32 29.87 4.50
C ASP A 12 -10.37 28.87 4.00
N GLU A 13 -10.28 28.52 2.72
CA GLU A 13 -10.97 27.35 2.22
C GLU A 13 -10.29 26.12 2.84
N PRO A 14 -11.06 25.16 3.37
CA PRO A 14 -10.50 23.94 3.90
C PRO A 14 -9.66 23.24 2.83
N GLN A 15 -8.47 22.80 3.23
CA GLN A 15 -7.55 22.09 2.34
C GLN A 15 -7.49 20.63 2.76
N LEU A 16 -7.66 19.73 1.80
CA LEU A 16 -7.43 18.29 1.96
C LEU A 16 -6.21 17.86 1.16
N GLN A 17 -5.57 16.79 1.60
CA GLN A 17 -4.50 16.16 0.85
C GLN A 17 -5.10 15.14 -0.11
N PHE A 18 -5.08 15.43 -1.41
CA PHE A 18 -5.49 14.46 -2.42
C PHE A 18 -4.31 13.56 -2.78
N TYR A 19 -4.51 12.26 -2.68
CA TYR A 19 -3.49 11.24 -2.93
C TYR A 19 -3.57 10.74 -4.36
N TYR A 20 -2.43 10.80 -5.06
CA TYR A 20 -2.29 10.43 -6.47
C TYR A 20 -1.13 9.46 -6.65
N CYS A 21 -1.11 8.75 -7.77
CA CYS A 21 0.06 8.02 -8.22
C CYS A 21 1.09 8.98 -8.81
N THR A 22 2.37 8.71 -8.58
CA THR A 22 3.48 9.42 -9.22
C THR A 22 4.00 8.65 -10.42
N GLY A 23 4.45 9.36 -11.48
CA GLY A 23 4.85 8.76 -12.75
C GLY A 23 5.99 7.74 -12.68
N GLU A 24 6.87 7.84 -11.68
CA GLU A 24 7.94 6.86 -11.46
C GLU A 24 7.52 5.69 -10.54
N GLY A 25 6.40 5.84 -9.85
CA GLY A 25 5.94 4.89 -8.83
C GLY A 25 4.82 3.98 -9.27
N ALA A 26 4.16 4.24 -10.41
CA ALA A 26 3.04 3.42 -10.89
C ALA A 26 3.45 1.95 -11.11
N ASP A 27 4.71 1.72 -11.50
CA ASP A 27 5.26 0.39 -11.77
C ASP A 27 6.02 -0.21 -10.59
N THR A 28 6.43 0.58 -9.60
CA THR A 28 7.32 0.12 -8.52
C THR A 28 6.66 0.00 -7.16
N GLY A 29 5.49 0.61 -6.94
CA GLY A 29 4.71 0.55 -5.71
C GLY A 29 5.24 1.39 -4.55
N ILE A 30 6.55 1.60 -4.40
CA ILE A 30 7.12 2.49 -3.39
C ILE A 30 7.34 3.86 -4.00
N GLY A 31 6.88 4.90 -3.29
CA GLY A 31 6.82 6.26 -3.83
C GLY A 31 5.77 6.40 -4.93
N ALA A 32 4.92 5.38 -5.10
CA ALA A 32 3.82 5.42 -6.07
C ALA A 32 2.71 6.40 -5.67
N LEU A 33 2.63 6.78 -4.42
CA LEU A 33 1.63 7.69 -3.89
C LEU A 33 2.30 8.99 -3.45
N ALA A 34 1.66 10.11 -3.81
CA ALA A 34 2.04 11.41 -3.30
C ALA A 34 0.79 12.23 -2.99
N ALA A 35 0.85 13.00 -1.91
CA ALA A 35 -0.22 13.89 -1.49
C ALA A 35 -0.03 15.28 -2.11
N ARG A 36 -1.14 15.90 -2.49
CA ARG A 36 -1.19 17.30 -2.92
C ARG A 36 -2.26 18.05 -2.16
N PRO A 37 -1.97 19.24 -1.63
CA PRO A 37 -2.98 20.09 -1.02
C PRO A 37 -3.94 20.60 -2.09
N VAL A 38 -5.24 20.41 -1.86
CA VAL A 38 -6.31 20.87 -2.74
C VAL A 38 -7.35 21.61 -1.92
N SER A 39 -7.75 22.80 -2.38
CA SER A 39 -8.83 23.57 -1.80
C SER A 39 -10.17 22.87 -2.07
N VAL A 40 -10.93 22.63 -1.02
CA VAL A 40 -12.20 21.90 -1.10
C VAL A 40 -13.32 22.80 -0.57
N PRO A 41 -14.08 23.44 -1.46
CA PRO A 41 -15.14 24.36 -1.04
C PRO A 41 -16.38 23.66 -0.47
N ASP A 42 -16.55 22.38 -0.76
CA ASP A 42 -17.67 21.54 -0.28
C ASP A 42 -17.10 20.23 0.27
N GLU A 43 -17.16 20.07 1.59
CA GLU A 43 -16.60 18.91 2.31
C GLU A 43 -17.55 17.70 2.36
N ARG A 44 -18.68 17.72 1.66
CA ARG A 44 -19.52 16.54 1.56
C ARG A 44 -18.78 15.41 0.81
N PRO A 45 -18.84 14.16 1.28
CA PRO A 45 -18.08 13.06 0.70
C PRO A 45 -18.34 12.84 -0.80
N ASP A 46 -19.59 13.02 -1.27
CA ASP A 46 -19.94 12.91 -2.69
C ASP A 46 -19.31 14.04 -3.53
N ALA A 47 -19.29 15.26 -3.02
CA ALA A 47 -18.71 16.43 -3.70
C ALA A 47 -17.17 16.31 -3.76
N VAL A 48 -16.54 15.92 -2.65
CA VAL A 48 -15.09 15.72 -2.59
C VAL A 48 -14.66 14.59 -3.52
N LEU A 49 -15.38 13.46 -3.52
CA LEU A 49 -15.10 12.37 -4.47
C LEU A 49 -15.21 12.85 -5.92
N GLN A 50 -16.26 13.58 -6.26
CA GLN A 50 -16.45 14.13 -7.61
C GLN A 50 -15.30 15.06 -7.99
N GLN A 51 -14.89 15.96 -7.09
CA GLN A 51 -13.75 16.83 -7.31
C GLN A 51 -12.46 16.04 -7.50
N TYR A 52 -12.20 15.04 -6.65
CA TYR A 52 -11.03 14.19 -6.72
C TYR A 52 -10.93 13.43 -8.06
N LEU A 53 -12.03 12.87 -8.54
CA LEU A 53 -12.08 12.10 -9.77
C LEU A 53 -12.01 12.94 -11.05
N THR A 54 -12.36 14.23 -11.00
CA THR A 54 -12.47 15.09 -12.19
C THR A 54 -11.43 16.20 -12.27
N ALA A 55 -10.86 16.61 -11.15
CA ALA A 55 -9.85 17.66 -11.13
C ALA A 55 -8.51 17.18 -11.74
N PRO A 56 -7.79 18.04 -12.46
CA PRO A 56 -6.45 17.71 -12.94
C PRO A 56 -5.51 17.39 -11.78
N ALA A 57 -4.90 16.21 -11.80
CA ALA A 57 -3.94 15.81 -10.77
C ALA A 57 -2.67 16.69 -10.76
N GLY A 58 -2.31 17.27 -11.91
CA GLY A 58 -1.13 18.09 -12.10
C GLY A 58 0.03 17.31 -12.74
N GLU A 59 1.08 18.03 -13.11
CA GLU A 59 2.25 17.44 -13.77
C GLU A 59 2.94 16.41 -12.85
N GLY A 60 3.21 15.22 -13.35
CA GLY A 60 3.85 14.14 -12.62
C GLY A 60 2.91 13.34 -11.68
N PHE A 61 1.62 13.67 -11.64
CA PHE A 61 0.62 12.99 -10.82
C PHE A 61 -0.52 12.46 -11.68
N SER A 62 -1.05 11.31 -11.31
CA SER A 62 -2.20 10.71 -11.98
C SER A 62 -3.10 9.98 -10.99
N LEU A 63 -4.39 9.88 -11.32
CA LEU A 63 -5.26 8.91 -10.67
C LEU A 63 -4.82 7.49 -11.08
N PRO A 64 -5.07 6.47 -10.24
CA PRO A 64 -4.97 5.08 -10.65
C PRO A 64 -5.76 4.84 -11.94
N ASP A 65 -5.20 4.05 -12.86
CA ASP A 65 -5.81 3.77 -14.16
C ASP A 65 -7.25 3.29 -14.04
N GLY A 66 -8.14 3.89 -14.82
CA GLY A 66 -9.55 3.56 -14.86
C GLY A 66 -10.38 4.07 -13.67
N LEU A 67 -9.78 4.64 -12.62
CA LEU A 67 -10.52 5.02 -11.41
C LEU A 67 -11.56 6.12 -11.68
N SER A 68 -11.23 7.11 -12.49
CA SER A 68 -12.13 8.24 -12.79
C SER A 68 -13.44 7.82 -13.49
N SER A 69 -13.41 6.72 -14.23
CA SER A 69 -14.57 6.20 -14.96
C SER A 69 -15.30 5.05 -14.25
N SER A 70 -14.65 4.44 -13.25
CA SER A 70 -15.15 3.23 -12.60
C SER A 70 -15.63 3.42 -11.17
N CYS A 71 -15.31 4.56 -10.53
CA CYS A 71 -15.64 4.81 -9.13
C CYS A 71 -16.86 5.73 -9.02
N ALA A 72 -17.82 5.32 -8.20
CA ALA A 72 -19.01 6.11 -7.88
C ALA A 72 -19.30 6.11 -6.38
N PHE A 73 -19.86 7.23 -5.89
CA PHE A 73 -20.39 7.35 -4.54
C PHE A 73 -21.67 6.51 -4.41
N ASP A 74 -21.79 5.77 -3.31
CA ASP A 74 -23.03 5.07 -2.93
C ASP A 74 -23.64 5.68 -1.67
N SER A 75 -22.95 5.60 -0.54
CA SER A 75 -23.46 6.06 0.75
C SER A 75 -22.34 6.46 1.71
N CYS A 76 -22.70 7.22 2.76
CA CYS A 76 -21.83 7.49 3.89
C CYS A 76 -22.65 7.37 5.17
N GLU A 77 -22.47 6.30 5.94
CA GLU A 77 -23.23 5.99 7.13
C GLU A 77 -22.31 5.42 8.22
N ASP A 78 -22.53 5.84 9.47
CA ASP A 78 -21.80 5.34 10.64
C ASP A 78 -20.26 5.34 10.46
N GLY A 79 -19.71 6.43 9.92
CA GLY A 79 -18.28 6.57 9.67
C GLY A 79 -17.76 5.74 8.49
N THR A 80 -18.63 5.05 7.76
CA THR A 80 -18.26 4.23 6.61
C THR A 80 -18.73 4.89 5.32
N LEU A 81 -17.76 5.29 4.48
CA LEU A 81 -18.01 5.74 3.10
C LEU A 81 -18.00 4.52 2.18
N THR A 82 -19.13 4.25 1.52
CA THR A 82 -19.24 3.17 0.54
C THR A 82 -19.09 3.71 -0.87
N LEU A 83 -18.15 3.13 -1.62
CA LEU A 83 -17.87 3.45 -3.01
C LEU A 83 -18.05 2.22 -3.89
N LEU A 84 -18.68 2.40 -5.04
CA LEU A 84 -18.87 1.36 -6.03
C LEU A 84 -17.74 1.43 -7.06
N LEU A 85 -17.13 0.28 -7.33
CA LEU A 85 -16.14 0.12 -8.40
C LEU A 85 -16.71 -0.83 -9.47
N ASP A 86 -16.67 -0.43 -10.73
CA ASP A 86 -17.03 -1.31 -11.82
C ASP A 86 -15.84 -2.17 -12.31
N GLU A 87 -16.07 -3.02 -13.32
CA GLU A 87 -15.04 -3.97 -13.80
C GLU A 87 -13.87 -3.34 -14.55
N THR A 88 -13.97 -2.06 -14.91
CA THR A 88 -12.90 -1.38 -15.64
C THR A 88 -11.71 -1.05 -14.73
N THR A 89 -11.88 -1.17 -13.40
CA THR A 89 -10.78 -1.00 -12.45
C THR A 89 -9.82 -2.18 -12.57
N PRO A 90 -8.56 -1.98 -12.97
CA PRO A 90 -7.58 -3.04 -13.14
C PRO A 90 -7.40 -3.87 -11.89
N GLU A 91 -7.06 -5.16 -12.06
CA GLU A 91 -6.71 -6.05 -10.96
C GLU A 91 -5.23 -5.91 -10.56
N GLY A 92 -4.93 -6.30 -9.33
CA GLY A 92 -3.56 -6.35 -8.83
C GLY A 92 -3.08 -5.02 -8.26
N LEU A 93 -1.85 -4.62 -8.55
CA LEU A 93 -1.23 -3.41 -8.02
C LEU A 93 -2.06 -2.14 -8.26
N PRO A 94 -2.64 -1.89 -9.45
CA PRO A 94 -3.53 -0.76 -9.66
C PRO A 94 -4.76 -0.75 -8.74
N ALA A 95 -5.31 -1.91 -8.41
CA ALA A 95 -6.45 -2.00 -7.48
C ALA A 95 -6.06 -1.62 -6.04
N SER A 96 -4.87 -2.03 -5.60
CA SER A 96 -4.33 -1.66 -4.29
C SER A 96 -3.99 -0.17 -4.22
N LEU A 97 -3.46 0.41 -5.29
CA LEU A 97 -3.21 1.85 -5.40
C LEU A 97 -4.52 2.64 -5.37
N ALA A 98 -5.56 2.16 -6.06
CA ALA A 98 -6.88 2.78 -6.04
C ALA A 98 -7.48 2.77 -4.62
N ALA A 99 -7.39 1.64 -3.91
CA ALA A 99 -7.84 1.54 -2.53
C ALA A 99 -7.08 2.51 -1.61
N ALA A 100 -5.75 2.58 -1.74
CA ALA A 100 -4.93 3.51 -0.97
C ALA A 100 -5.28 4.97 -1.26
N CYS A 101 -5.30 5.37 -2.53
CA CYS A 101 -5.63 6.74 -2.94
C CYS A 101 -7.00 7.19 -2.43
N LEU A 102 -8.03 6.36 -2.61
CA LEU A 102 -9.39 6.65 -2.15
C LEU A 102 -9.46 6.75 -0.62
N THR A 103 -8.89 5.76 0.07
CA THR A 103 -8.96 5.73 1.54
C THR A 103 -8.24 6.91 2.15
N LEU A 104 -6.99 7.17 1.75
CA LEU A 104 -6.18 8.25 2.28
C LEU A 104 -6.74 9.64 1.96
N THR A 105 -7.41 9.79 0.83
CA THR A 105 -8.07 11.05 0.47
C THR A 105 -9.35 11.24 1.27
N MET A 106 -10.21 10.23 1.33
CA MET A 106 -11.58 10.39 1.84
C MET A 106 -11.67 10.31 3.37
N THR A 107 -10.77 9.60 4.05
CA THR A 107 -10.78 9.51 5.52
C THR A 107 -10.27 10.78 6.23
N GLN A 108 -9.89 11.81 5.48
CA GLN A 108 -9.61 13.13 6.04
C GLN A 108 -10.90 13.95 6.29
N LEU A 109 -12.02 13.50 5.73
CA LEU A 109 -13.30 14.18 5.92
C LEU A 109 -13.91 13.87 7.29
N ASP A 110 -14.48 14.88 7.91
CA ASP A 110 -15.23 14.70 9.16
C ASP A 110 -16.35 13.69 8.97
N GLY A 111 -16.39 12.68 9.84
CA GLY A 111 -17.41 11.61 9.80
C GLY A 111 -17.11 10.48 8.81
N VAL A 112 -15.89 10.43 8.23
CA VAL A 112 -15.43 9.29 7.43
C VAL A 112 -14.23 8.61 8.11
N ASP A 113 -14.50 7.52 8.81
CA ASP A 113 -13.46 6.75 9.52
C ASP A 113 -12.84 5.66 8.62
N ARG A 114 -13.61 5.17 7.64
CA ARG A 114 -13.22 4.06 6.76
C ARG A 114 -13.90 4.15 5.40
N VAL A 115 -13.28 3.51 4.41
CA VAL A 115 -13.81 3.42 3.04
C VAL A 115 -14.09 1.96 2.71
N ARG A 116 -15.34 1.68 2.35
CA ARG A 116 -15.78 0.38 1.85
C ARG A 116 -15.85 0.42 0.32
N LEU A 117 -15.05 -0.41 -0.33
CA LEU A 117 -15.02 -0.56 -1.78
C LEU A 117 -15.83 -1.79 -2.17
N VAL A 118 -16.88 -1.60 -2.97
CA VAL A 118 -17.76 -2.66 -3.46
C VAL A 118 -17.54 -2.83 -4.96
N ARG A 119 -17.10 -4.03 -5.38
CA ARG A 119 -16.97 -4.38 -6.79
C ARG A 119 -18.26 -5.00 -7.26
N THR A 120 -19.03 -4.24 -8.04
CA THR A 120 -20.42 -4.57 -8.39
C THR A 120 -20.57 -5.86 -9.17
N HIS A 121 -19.66 -6.14 -10.12
CA HIS A 121 -19.76 -7.34 -10.96
C HIS A 121 -19.19 -8.60 -10.31
N ARG A 122 -18.23 -8.47 -9.41
CA ARG A 122 -17.62 -9.63 -8.72
C ARG A 122 -18.28 -9.96 -7.39
N GLN A 123 -19.20 -9.09 -6.94
CA GLN A 123 -19.84 -9.20 -5.63
C GLN A 123 -18.83 -9.35 -4.48
N THR A 124 -17.68 -8.67 -4.61
CA THR A 124 -16.66 -8.62 -3.57
C THR A 124 -16.61 -7.23 -2.97
N GLU A 125 -16.36 -7.18 -1.67
CA GLU A 125 -16.21 -5.92 -0.93
C GLU A 125 -14.99 -5.99 -0.02
N ALA A 126 -14.37 -4.85 0.23
CA ALA A 126 -13.31 -4.70 1.21
C ALA A 126 -13.42 -3.35 1.88
N THR A 127 -13.17 -3.30 3.18
CA THR A 127 -13.20 -2.07 3.98
C THR A 127 -11.79 -1.73 4.41
N TYR A 128 -11.42 -0.46 4.26
CA TYR A 128 -10.08 0.04 4.52
C TYR A 128 -10.13 1.23 5.47
N THR A 129 -9.11 1.34 6.31
CA THR A 129 -8.83 2.49 7.16
C THR A 129 -7.47 3.10 6.78
N ALA A 130 -7.23 4.36 7.10
CA ALA A 130 -6.01 5.07 6.69
C ALA A 130 -4.74 4.43 7.26
N ASP A 131 -4.81 3.85 8.45
CA ASP A 131 -3.70 3.16 9.13
C ASP A 131 -3.25 1.87 8.44
N GLN A 132 -4.07 1.31 7.53
CA GLN A 132 -3.69 0.17 6.70
C GLN A 132 -2.78 0.57 5.52
N PHE A 133 -2.69 1.87 5.22
CA PHE A 133 -1.83 2.41 4.18
C PHE A 133 -0.79 3.30 4.83
N LEU A 134 0.48 2.91 4.71
CA LEU A 134 1.54 3.77 5.19
C LEU A 134 1.68 4.97 4.30
N LEU A 135 1.54 6.11 4.94
CA LEU A 135 1.80 7.40 4.34
C LEU A 135 3.30 7.59 4.23
N TYR A 136 3.80 7.60 3.00
CA TYR A 136 5.09 8.17 2.72
C TYR A 136 4.92 9.68 2.69
N ASP A 137 5.60 10.37 3.58
CA ASP A 137 5.88 11.77 3.36
C ASP A 137 6.90 11.83 2.21
N THR A 138 6.44 12.16 1.00
CA THR A 138 7.27 12.28 -0.20
C THR A 138 8.01 13.61 -0.27
N SER A 139 8.22 14.29 0.88
CA SER A 139 9.07 15.46 0.89
C SER A 139 10.47 15.06 0.41
N ALA A 140 11.04 15.85 -0.51
CA ALA A 140 12.34 15.60 -1.12
C ALA A 140 13.51 15.54 -0.11
N ASP A 141 13.22 15.84 1.15
CA ASP A 141 14.19 15.96 2.25
C ASP A 141 14.22 14.73 3.18
N GLN A 142 13.46 13.67 2.88
CA GLN A 142 13.51 12.48 3.74
C GLN A 142 14.78 11.66 3.51
N PRO A 143 15.39 11.13 4.58
CA PRO A 143 16.53 10.22 4.46
C PRO A 143 16.20 8.99 3.61
N GLU A 144 17.15 8.64 2.76
CA GLU A 144 17.09 7.42 1.94
C GLU A 144 17.80 6.28 2.66
N TYR A 145 17.16 5.11 2.67
CA TYR A 145 17.72 3.88 3.22
C TYR A 145 17.78 2.81 2.16
N ALA A 146 18.95 2.21 2.02
CA ALA A 146 19.11 1.01 1.21
C ALA A 146 18.50 -0.18 1.95
N VAL A 147 17.60 -0.89 1.28
CA VAL A 147 17.02 -2.14 1.75
C VAL A 147 17.31 -3.25 0.76
N ARG A 148 17.39 -4.48 1.25
CA ARG A 148 17.65 -5.64 0.42
C ARG A 148 16.41 -6.50 0.30
N LEU A 149 15.92 -6.65 -0.93
CA LEU A 149 14.74 -7.43 -1.27
C LEU A 149 15.18 -8.78 -1.82
N TYR A 150 14.50 -9.84 -1.43
CA TYR A 150 14.82 -11.20 -1.87
C TYR A 150 13.72 -11.77 -2.74
N TYR A 151 14.11 -12.24 -3.92
CA TYR A 151 13.22 -12.87 -4.88
C TYR A 151 13.73 -14.26 -5.23
N PRO A 152 12.86 -15.28 -5.37
CA PRO A 152 13.30 -16.60 -5.80
C PRO A 152 13.72 -16.58 -7.27
N ASP A 153 14.75 -17.31 -7.59
CA ASP A 153 15.13 -17.65 -8.94
C ASP A 153 14.30 -18.84 -9.48
N ARG A 154 14.68 -19.41 -10.60
CA ARG A 154 13.97 -20.54 -11.23
C ARG A 154 14.04 -21.82 -10.40
N ASP A 155 15.07 -21.96 -9.59
CA ASP A 155 15.31 -23.13 -8.73
C ASP A 155 14.71 -22.93 -7.33
N GLY A 156 14.16 -21.76 -7.06
CA GLY A 156 13.56 -21.36 -5.78
C GLY A 156 14.57 -20.88 -4.76
N LEU A 157 15.82 -20.60 -5.17
CA LEU A 157 16.82 -19.98 -4.34
C LEU A 157 16.64 -18.46 -4.34
N LEU A 158 16.85 -17.83 -3.20
CA LEU A 158 16.67 -16.40 -3.02
C LEU A 158 17.86 -15.60 -3.54
N ALA A 159 17.61 -14.69 -4.47
CA ALA A 159 18.59 -13.74 -4.95
C ALA A 159 18.26 -12.33 -4.44
N ALA A 160 19.27 -11.64 -3.92
CA ALA A 160 19.13 -10.30 -3.38
C ALA A 160 19.07 -9.24 -4.48
N ARG A 161 18.28 -8.20 -4.24
CA ARG A 161 18.24 -6.95 -5.03
C ARG A 161 18.17 -5.76 -4.09
N ASP A 162 19.05 -4.81 -4.32
CA ASP A 162 19.04 -3.58 -3.55
C ASP A 162 17.92 -2.66 -4.02
N ALA A 163 17.28 -2.00 -3.08
CA ALA A 163 16.23 -1.02 -3.29
C ALA A 163 16.44 0.15 -2.34
N VAL A 164 15.87 1.30 -2.67
CA VAL A 164 15.89 2.48 -1.81
C VAL A 164 14.48 2.78 -1.35
N VAL A 165 14.33 3.03 -0.06
CA VAL A 165 13.09 3.53 0.57
C VAL A 165 13.38 4.85 1.28
N ARG A 166 12.37 5.69 1.43
CA ARG A 166 12.50 6.99 2.09
C ARG A 166 11.60 7.05 3.30
N THR A 167 12.13 7.48 4.43
CA THR A 167 11.36 7.72 5.65
C THR A 167 12.10 8.61 6.61
N ALA A 168 11.37 9.47 7.33
CA ALA A 168 11.89 10.17 8.49
C ALA A 168 11.83 9.29 9.75
N ASP A 169 11.07 8.20 9.73
CA ASP A 169 10.84 7.31 10.86
C ASP A 169 11.43 5.92 10.59
N MET A 170 12.51 5.60 11.29
CA MET A 170 13.18 4.30 11.18
C MET A 170 12.31 3.12 11.63
N GLU A 171 11.31 3.34 12.47
CA GLU A 171 10.38 2.29 12.88
C GLU A 171 9.52 1.80 11.72
N GLN A 172 9.33 2.63 10.70
CA GLN A 172 8.61 2.27 9.47
C GLN A 172 9.45 1.47 8.47
N LEU A 173 10.78 1.43 8.63
CA LEU A 173 11.67 0.81 7.65
C LEU A 173 11.33 -0.66 7.35
N PRO A 174 11.00 -1.53 8.33
CA PRO A 174 10.61 -2.92 8.06
C PRO A 174 9.37 -3.03 7.16
N LEU A 175 8.38 -2.21 7.44
CA LEU A 175 7.14 -2.22 6.68
C LEU A 175 7.36 -1.69 5.26
N LEU A 176 8.17 -0.65 5.08
CA LEU A 176 8.55 -0.12 3.78
C LEU A 176 9.33 -1.14 2.94
N ALA A 177 10.26 -1.87 3.55
CA ALA A 177 10.98 -2.95 2.88
C ALA A 177 10.04 -4.07 2.42
N LEU A 178 9.09 -4.47 3.27
CA LEU A 178 8.12 -5.51 2.91
C LEU A 178 7.15 -5.03 1.83
N GLN A 179 6.68 -3.80 1.90
CA GLN A 179 5.84 -3.22 0.85
C GLN A 179 6.59 -3.13 -0.49
N ALA A 180 7.89 -2.79 -0.45
CA ALA A 180 8.74 -2.82 -1.63
C ALA A 180 8.80 -4.20 -2.27
N LEU A 181 8.95 -5.24 -1.47
CA LEU A 181 8.97 -6.61 -1.96
C LEU A 181 7.64 -7.01 -2.62
N VAL A 182 6.52 -6.63 -2.01
CA VAL A 182 5.18 -6.97 -2.49
C VAL A 182 4.83 -6.24 -3.78
N SER A 183 5.18 -4.98 -3.87
CA SER A 183 4.65 -4.05 -4.89
C SER A 183 5.56 -3.84 -6.11
N ARG A 184 6.88 -4.01 -5.98
CA ARG A 184 7.81 -3.76 -7.08
C ARG A 184 7.70 -4.79 -8.20
N GLU A 185 8.04 -4.36 -9.39
CA GLU A 185 8.29 -5.29 -10.50
C GLU A 185 9.37 -6.28 -10.14
N VAL A 186 9.15 -7.52 -10.55
CA VAL A 186 10.13 -8.59 -10.32
C VAL A 186 11.31 -8.41 -11.28
N PRO A 187 12.55 -8.37 -10.77
CA PRO A 187 13.73 -8.23 -11.62
C PRO A 187 13.85 -9.35 -12.66
N VAL A 188 14.51 -9.03 -13.77
CA VAL A 188 14.76 -10.00 -14.85
C VAL A 188 15.43 -11.27 -14.32
N ASN A 189 14.98 -12.42 -14.76
CA ASN A 189 15.41 -13.77 -14.35
C ASN A 189 15.05 -14.20 -12.93
N LEU A 190 14.22 -13.44 -12.23
CA LEU A 190 13.65 -13.82 -10.94
C LEU A 190 12.14 -14.06 -11.07
N THR A 191 11.54 -14.66 -10.06
CA THR A 191 10.11 -14.97 -10.05
C THR A 191 9.40 -14.21 -8.93
N ARG A 192 8.13 -13.91 -9.15
CA ARG A 192 7.30 -13.30 -8.12
C ARG A 192 7.00 -14.35 -7.05
N ALA A 193 7.43 -14.05 -5.83
CA ALA A 193 7.16 -14.93 -4.69
C ALA A 193 5.79 -14.67 -4.07
N ILE A 194 5.40 -13.39 -3.97
CA ILE A 194 4.21 -12.95 -3.24
C ILE A 194 3.09 -12.63 -4.24
N PRO A 195 1.88 -13.14 -4.03
CA PRO A 195 0.73 -12.85 -4.91
C PRO A 195 0.46 -11.35 -5.03
N TYR A 196 0.06 -10.91 -6.22
CA TYR A 196 -0.12 -9.48 -6.56
C TYR A 196 -1.07 -8.70 -5.66
N ARG A 197 -2.08 -9.36 -5.09
CA ARG A 197 -3.10 -8.71 -4.27
C ARG A 197 -2.79 -8.70 -2.79
N THR A 198 -1.70 -9.35 -2.39
CA THR A 198 -1.31 -9.41 -0.99
C THR A 198 -1.09 -8.02 -0.43
N GLN A 199 -1.73 -7.74 0.69
CA GLN A 199 -1.56 -6.51 1.46
C GLN A 199 -0.91 -6.82 2.80
N VAL A 200 -0.04 -5.94 3.25
CA VAL A 200 0.49 -5.97 4.61
C VAL A 200 -0.49 -5.19 5.47
N LEU A 201 -1.27 -5.89 6.28
CA LEU A 201 -2.31 -5.29 7.12
C LEU A 201 -1.75 -4.74 8.43
N ASP A 202 -0.73 -5.39 8.97
CA ASP A 202 -0.02 -4.94 10.15
C ASP A 202 1.42 -5.46 10.14
N LEU A 203 2.35 -4.68 10.69
CA LEU A 203 3.71 -5.09 10.97
C LEU A 203 4.22 -4.40 12.23
N SER A 204 4.62 -5.18 13.19
CA SER A 204 5.25 -4.70 14.42
C SER A 204 6.56 -5.45 14.70
N VAL A 205 7.54 -4.78 15.32
CA VAL A 205 8.81 -5.38 15.69
C VAL A 205 8.99 -5.30 17.19
N THR A 206 9.20 -6.44 17.84
CA THR A 206 9.42 -6.52 19.28
C THR A 206 10.56 -7.48 19.56
N ASN A 207 11.59 -7.03 20.26
CA ASN A 207 12.75 -7.85 20.65
C ASN A 207 13.39 -8.62 19.48
N GLY A 208 13.50 -7.99 18.31
CA GLY A 208 14.09 -8.62 17.12
C GLY A 208 13.17 -9.57 16.37
N SER A 209 11.91 -9.71 16.77
CA SER A 209 10.91 -10.49 16.06
C SER A 209 9.91 -9.56 15.37
N ALA A 210 9.77 -9.70 14.05
CA ALA A 210 8.75 -9.01 13.28
C ALA A 210 7.47 -9.86 13.23
N SER A 211 6.37 -9.30 13.68
CA SER A 211 5.03 -9.89 13.53
C SER A 211 4.34 -9.24 12.35
N VAL A 212 3.95 -10.04 11.36
CA VAL A 212 3.36 -9.58 10.09
C VAL A 212 1.98 -10.21 9.93
N VAL A 213 0.99 -9.36 9.65
CA VAL A 213 -0.36 -9.79 9.28
C VAL A 213 -0.59 -9.47 7.81
N LEU A 214 -0.92 -10.48 7.02
CA LEU A 214 -1.17 -10.37 5.58
C LEU A 214 -2.66 -10.55 5.27
N SER A 215 -3.11 -9.96 4.15
CA SER A 215 -4.44 -10.22 3.61
C SER A 215 -4.58 -11.66 3.14
N ASP A 216 -5.83 -12.15 3.05
CA ASP A 216 -6.19 -13.49 2.59
C ASP A 216 -5.74 -13.78 1.14
N ASP A 217 -5.52 -12.75 0.32
CA ASP A 217 -4.93 -12.91 -1.01
C ASP A 217 -3.56 -13.61 -0.99
N PHE A 218 -2.84 -13.55 0.13
CA PHE A 218 -1.59 -14.28 0.31
C PHE A 218 -1.76 -15.80 0.17
N MET A 219 -2.94 -16.33 0.49
CA MET A 219 -3.26 -17.77 0.34
C MET A 219 -3.13 -18.27 -1.10
N SER A 220 -3.12 -17.37 -2.08
CA SER A 220 -2.88 -17.74 -3.49
C SER A 220 -1.49 -18.35 -3.74
N CYS A 221 -0.53 -18.22 -2.82
CA CYS A 221 0.75 -18.94 -2.90
C CYS A 221 0.69 -20.37 -2.34
N ASP A 222 -0.36 -20.71 -1.60
CA ASP A 222 -0.49 -22.00 -0.89
C ASP A 222 -1.05 -23.11 -1.80
N VAL A 223 -0.54 -23.21 -3.03
CA VAL A 223 -0.94 -24.20 -4.03
C VAL A 223 0.10 -25.31 -4.24
N SER A 224 1.31 -25.11 -3.75
CA SER A 224 2.39 -26.10 -3.73
C SER A 224 3.43 -25.77 -2.67
N ALA A 225 4.18 -26.78 -2.22
CA ALA A 225 5.27 -26.60 -1.26
C ALA A 225 6.33 -25.57 -1.73
N GLN A 226 6.63 -25.56 -3.04
CA GLN A 226 7.61 -24.62 -3.60
C GLN A 226 7.11 -23.18 -3.58
N GLN A 227 5.84 -22.96 -3.98
CA GLN A 227 5.29 -21.59 -4.03
C GLN A 227 5.08 -21.02 -2.63
N ALA A 228 4.55 -21.81 -1.70
CA ALA A 228 4.42 -21.41 -0.30
C ALA A 228 5.80 -21.10 0.32
N ALA A 229 6.80 -21.98 0.10
CA ALA A 229 8.16 -21.75 0.58
C ALA A 229 8.78 -20.48 -0.02
N ASN A 230 8.62 -20.25 -1.32
CA ASN A 230 9.13 -19.04 -1.99
C ASN A 230 8.56 -17.77 -1.38
N ALA A 231 7.25 -17.73 -1.15
CA ALA A 231 6.58 -16.56 -0.58
C ALA A 231 7.04 -16.30 0.87
N VAL A 232 7.01 -17.31 1.71
CA VAL A 232 7.38 -17.20 3.12
C VAL A 232 8.85 -16.84 3.30
N ARG A 233 9.75 -17.54 2.58
CA ARG A 233 11.18 -17.29 2.65
C ARG A 233 11.58 -15.91 2.14
N ALA A 234 10.97 -15.43 1.06
CA ALA A 234 11.21 -14.09 0.52
C ALA A 234 10.87 -13.00 1.55
N ILE A 235 9.75 -13.12 2.26
CA ILE A 235 9.36 -12.20 3.34
C ILE A 235 10.38 -12.27 4.48
N ALA A 236 10.67 -13.46 4.97
CA ALA A 236 11.58 -13.65 6.11
C ALA A 236 12.99 -13.14 5.79
N ALA A 237 13.53 -13.46 4.61
CA ALA A 237 14.85 -13.01 4.19
C ALA A 237 14.91 -11.48 4.03
N THR A 238 13.88 -10.87 3.44
CA THR A 238 13.83 -9.41 3.26
C THR A 238 13.78 -8.68 4.59
N LEU A 239 12.94 -9.11 5.52
CA LEU A 239 12.84 -8.47 6.84
C LEU A 239 14.08 -8.73 7.70
N CYS A 240 14.60 -9.95 7.71
CA CYS A 240 15.82 -10.29 8.48
C CYS A 240 17.11 -9.75 7.83
N ALA A 241 17.07 -9.14 6.65
CA ALA A 241 18.16 -8.36 6.12
C ALA A 241 18.34 -7.00 6.82
N LEU A 242 17.35 -6.58 7.61
CA LEU A 242 17.45 -5.41 8.48
C LEU A 242 18.06 -5.84 9.82
N ASP A 243 19.08 -5.12 10.27
CA ASP A 243 19.88 -5.47 11.47
C ASP A 243 19.04 -5.64 12.75
N SER A 244 17.87 -5.01 12.79
CA SER A 244 16.97 -5.06 13.95
C SER A 244 16.08 -6.32 14.01
N ILE A 245 16.06 -7.16 12.97
CA ILE A 245 15.13 -8.29 12.86
C ILE A 245 15.89 -9.59 12.68
N THR A 246 15.62 -10.56 13.54
CA THR A 246 16.26 -11.90 13.51
C THR A 246 15.27 -13.02 13.20
N ALA A 247 13.98 -12.78 13.38
CA ALA A 247 12.92 -13.75 13.10
C ALA A 247 11.64 -13.05 12.65
N VAL A 248 10.80 -13.77 11.91
CA VAL A 248 9.52 -13.27 11.39
C VAL A 248 8.41 -14.22 11.77
N GLN A 249 7.36 -13.71 12.39
CA GLN A 249 6.11 -14.44 12.63
C GLN A 249 5.09 -13.97 11.60
N LEU A 250 4.62 -14.88 10.75
CA LEU A 250 3.59 -14.61 9.76
C LEU A 250 2.22 -15.06 10.24
N SER A 251 1.21 -14.29 9.89
CA SER A 251 -0.20 -14.68 9.98
C SER A 251 -0.98 -14.14 8.79
N VAL A 252 -2.05 -14.82 8.42
CA VAL A 252 -2.97 -14.42 7.36
C VAL A 252 -4.33 -14.20 7.99
N ILE A 253 -4.95 -13.05 7.71
CA ILE A 253 -6.24 -12.72 8.32
C ILE A 253 -7.30 -13.75 7.95
N GLY A 254 -8.05 -14.23 8.97
CA GLY A 254 -9.10 -15.22 8.77
C GLY A 254 -8.62 -16.66 8.57
N GLU A 255 -7.30 -16.91 8.52
CA GLU A 255 -6.72 -18.22 8.27
C GLU A 255 -5.94 -18.73 9.49
N THR A 256 -5.86 -20.05 9.65
CA THR A 256 -5.13 -20.69 10.74
C THR A 256 -3.67 -21.03 10.39
N GLY A 257 -3.31 -20.95 9.11
CA GLY A 257 -1.97 -21.27 8.60
C GLY A 257 -1.98 -21.58 7.12
N LEU A 258 -0.86 -22.05 6.61
CA LEU A 258 -0.71 -22.54 5.25
C LEU A 258 -0.71 -24.08 5.23
N THR A 259 -1.18 -24.67 4.15
CA THR A 259 -1.18 -26.13 3.94
C THR A 259 0.22 -26.67 3.67
N TYR A 260 0.99 -25.94 2.88
CA TYR A 260 2.28 -26.39 2.35
C TYR A 260 3.50 -25.80 3.05
N TYR A 261 3.31 -24.91 4.02
CA TYR A 261 4.41 -24.35 4.80
C TYR A 261 3.96 -24.05 6.24
N ASP A 262 4.73 -24.49 7.22
CA ASP A 262 4.43 -24.21 8.63
C ASP A 262 4.82 -22.78 9.01
N ILE A 263 3.83 -21.92 9.24
CA ILE A 263 3.99 -20.55 9.74
C ILE A 263 3.57 -20.39 11.20
N SER A 264 3.29 -21.48 11.91
CA SER A 264 2.88 -21.45 13.30
C SER A 264 3.99 -21.03 14.27
N GLN A 265 5.24 -21.15 13.83
CA GLN A 265 6.43 -20.79 14.59
C GLN A 265 7.19 -19.62 13.92
N PRO A 266 7.96 -18.84 14.68
CA PRO A 266 8.83 -17.81 14.11
C PRO A 266 9.80 -18.39 13.07
N ILE A 267 9.93 -17.71 11.96
CA ILE A 267 10.72 -18.12 10.81
C ILE A 267 12.05 -17.36 10.83
N THR A 268 13.16 -18.10 10.82
CA THR A 268 14.50 -17.55 10.75
C THR A 268 15.16 -18.00 9.43
N PRO A 269 15.74 -17.08 8.65
CA PRO A 269 16.43 -17.44 7.41
C PRO A 269 17.53 -18.46 7.62
N GLN A 270 17.68 -19.36 6.65
CA GLN A 270 18.70 -20.42 6.66
C GLN A 270 19.63 -20.26 5.46
N ALA A 271 20.88 -20.69 5.62
CA ALA A 271 21.92 -20.50 4.60
C ALA A 271 21.60 -21.17 3.26
N ASP A 272 20.86 -22.28 3.28
CA ASP A 272 20.44 -23.04 2.09
C ASP A 272 19.32 -22.39 1.28
N TRP A 273 18.77 -21.25 1.73
CA TRP A 273 17.76 -20.52 1.00
C TRP A 273 18.31 -19.65 -0.11
N TYR A 274 19.58 -19.30 -0.07
CA TYR A 274 20.19 -18.28 -0.91
C TYR A 274 20.92 -18.86 -2.10
N ALA A 275 20.83 -18.17 -3.25
CA ALA A 275 21.69 -18.40 -4.38
C ALA A 275 23.15 -18.01 -4.02
N GLU A 276 24.13 -18.78 -4.52
CA GLU A 276 25.55 -18.48 -4.33
C GLU A 276 25.98 -17.20 -5.08
#